data_6a5a550adb9578825193766ee6657be1
#
_entry.id   6a5a550adb9578825193766ee6657be1
#
_cell.length_a   1.000
_cell.length_b   1.000
_cell.length_c   1.000
_cell.angle_alpha   90.00
_cell.angle_beta   90.00
_cell.angle_gamma   90.00
#
_symmetry.space_group_name_H-M   'P 1'
#
loop_
_entity.id
_entity.type
_entity.pdbx_description
1 polymer ?
#
loop_
_entity_poly.entity_id
_entity_poly.type
_entity_poly.pdbx_seq_one_letter_code
_entity_poly.pdbx_strand_id
1 'polypeptide(L)'
;MNKIVTQFLLCATVVAAVSCTNDTDIVCENSNEHLTQMSFRTVGVPNYDNETTDTLKNAPTRTSLEADQTQVIWNANDVIAIGYKGSTAGAVQPFTTPTTASDVRFWGQAPNNKAPYFMMYPYQNGQKIEVLANNKAKYTYSIPKTQTAIAGTFDPKVNFAVGIIPQEYKPFVAYNLCGLLQFSFHGVSNVAQIKLISRGLEALAGDVSTEVEFKDNGTIGTANSTFVANTQTGIVNYVPASGTMAENTNYFVVLPTGKLASGLTLVFILTDGKSLQVKLNDAVNIERAKRYDLGNIALNASKAKVEILSNKGLIESVKLQISDLEINPDGTLDIYKGNNLEKILSLKGNLNIVDNDNITSLDGLQYFRNVTSLNIKGNKNLAGNIDLSKYKQLTGSVEIQRCPAVTKVDATGLDIKTLKVHDMDGVKEVVTRDNKKLEALDLYSNKVLEGVDVSNLPVLKEVRFYYSSRVKTVNTSNTPELRSINAASVNGLDYL
;
A
#
# COMPACT_ATOMS: atom_id res chain seq x y z
N MET A 1 40.65 0.86 -40.84
CA MET A 1 41.73 0.86 -39.82
C MET A 1 41.31 1.83 -38.71
N ASN A 2 40.83 1.33 -37.59
CA ASN A 2 40.90 2.01 -36.28
C ASN A 2 40.59 0.97 -35.20
N LYS A 3 41.55 0.83 -34.32
CA LYS A 3 41.62 -0.18 -33.25
C LYS A 3 40.72 0.20 -32.09
N ILE A 4 39.88 -0.74 -31.63
CA ILE A 4 39.19 -0.68 -30.36
C ILE A 4 40.20 -1.09 -29.28
N VAL A 5 40.46 -0.19 -28.32
CA VAL A 5 41.29 -0.44 -27.14
C VAL A 5 40.36 -0.81 -26.00
N THR A 6 40.45 -2.05 -25.54
CA THR A 6 39.81 -2.55 -24.34
C THR A 6 40.61 -2.09 -23.13
N GLN A 7 40.07 -1.23 -22.27
CA GLN A 7 40.68 -0.89 -20.98
C GLN A 7 40.18 -1.85 -19.89
N PHE A 8 41.13 -2.68 -19.44
CA PHE A 8 41.00 -3.37 -18.15
C PHE A 8 41.34 -2.39 -17.04
N LEU A 9 40.41 -2.17 -16.12
CA LEU A 9 40.65 -1.38 -14.92
C LEU A 9 41.23 -2.29 -13.83
N LEU A 10 42.53 -2.15 -13.61
CA LEU A 10 43.29 -2.80 -12.53
C LEU A 10 43.11 -1.95 -11.27
N CYS A 11 42.42 -2.44 -10.25
CA CYS A 11 42.38 -1.81 -8.92
C CYS A 11 43.72 -2.04 -8.22
N ALA A 12 44.55 -1.00 -8.18
CA ALA A 12 45.78 -1.00 -7.37
C ALA A 12 45.46 -0.65 -5.93
N THR A 13 45.77 -1.54 -5.01
CA THR A 13 45.77 -1.31 -3.56
C THR A 13 46.92 -0.39 -3.18
N VAL A 14 46.60 0.82 -2.71
CA VAL A 14 47.59 1.72 -2.09
C VAL A 14 47.67 1.37 -0.59
N VAL A 15 48.81 0.81 -0.18
CA VAL A 15 49.19 0.68 1.22
C VAL A 15 49.82 1.99 1.66
N ALA A 16 49.11 2.77 2.46
CA ALA A 16 49.70 3.92 3.14
C ALA A 16 50.17 3.50 4.53
N ALA A 17 51.46 3.44 4.73
CA ALA A 17 52.07 3.31 6.07
C ALA A 17 51.96 4.64 6.77
N VAL A 18 51.21 4.71 7.85
CA VAL A 18 51.19 5.83 8.82
C VAL A 18 51.94 5.43 10.06
N SER A 19 53.02 6.15 10.34
CA SER A 19 53.81 6.06 11.57
C SER A 19 53.05 6.65 12.73
N CYS A 20 52.82 5.86 13.80
CA CYS A 20 52.20 6.29 15.03
C CYS A 20 53.25 6.88 15.99
N THR A 21 53.00 8.08 16.51
CA THR A 21 53.53 8.56 17.77
C THR A 21 52.39 8.95 18.72
N ASN A 22 52.31 8.20 19.80
CA ASN A 22 51.75 8.41 21.16
C ASN A 22 50.39 9.05 21.43
N ASP A 23 49.66 8.27 22.22
CA ASP A 23 48.69 8.56 23.30
C ASP A 23 47.28 8.97 22.87
N THR A 24 46.45 8.01 22.97
CA THR A 24 45.18 7.82 23.69
C THR A 24 44.37 6.69 23.02
N ASP A 25 43.95 5.72 23.81
CA ASP A 25 43.19 4.53 23.40
C ASP A 25 41.91 4.91 22.65
N ILE A 26 41.97 4.95 21.33
CA ILE A 26 40.81 4.74 20.47
C ILE A 26 40.94 3.31 19.97
N VAL A 27 40.16 2.41 20.56
CA VAL A 27 39.97 1.06 20.03
C VAL A 27 39.25 1.22 18.70
N CYS A 28 40.02 1.33 17.61
CA CYS A 28 39.52 1.06 16.27
C CYS A 28 39.28 -0.46 16.19
N GLU A 29 38.07 -0.92 16.43
CA GLU A 29 37.66 -2.26 16.01
C GLU A 29 37.72 -2.30 14.47
N ASN A 30 38.90 -2.66 13.94
CA ASN A 30 39.09 -3.10 12.58
C ASN A 30 38.43 -4.48 12.45
N SER A 31 37.14 -4.54 12.16
CA SER A 31 36.45 -5.76 11.73
C SER A 31 36.82 -6.10 10.28
N ASN A 32 38.08 -6.41 10.00
CA ASN A 32 38.45 -7.20 8.82
C ASN A 32 38.04 -8.65 9.09
N GLU A 33 36.71 -8.94 9.04
CA GLU A 33 36.25 -10.32 9.04
C GLU A 33 36.78 -10.97 7.77
N HIS A 34 37.58 -12.01 7.94
CA HIS A 34 38.17 -12.73 6.81
C HIS A 34 37.08 -13.55 6.12
N LEU A 35 36.63 -13.11 4.93
CA LEU A 35 35.67 -13.85 4.12
C LEU A 35 36.34 -15.07 3.49
N THR A 36 35.71 -16.22 3.64
CA THR A 36 36.16 -17.49 3.04
C THR A 36 35.13 -17.99 2.02
N GLN A 37 35.59 -18.74 1.03
CA GLN A 37 34.70 -19.41 0.07
C GLN A 37 33.87 -20.47 0.81
N MET A 38 32.55 -20.36 0.70
CA MET A 38 31.60 -21.25 1.37
C MET A 38 30.52 -21.72 0.41
N SER A 39 29.84 -22.78 0.80
CA SER A 39 28.64 -23.23 0.08
C SER A 39 27.58 -23.76 1.01
N PHE A 40 26.33 -23.46 0.68
CA PHE A 40 25.17 -23.95 1.41
C PHE A 40 24.24 -24.74 0.49
N ARG A 41 23.76 -25.89 0.94
CA ARG A 41 22.87 -26.76 0.19
C ARG A 41 21.43 -26.60 0.67
N THR A 42 20.50 -26.49 -0.28
CA THR A 42 19.08 -26.62 0.01
C THR A 42 18.67 -28.09 0.05
N VAL A 43 17.62 -28.41 0.74
CA VAL A 43 16.90 -29.68 0.61
C VAL A 43 15.47 -29.43 0.26
N GLY A 44 14.95 -30.40 -0.44
CA GLY A 44 13.62 -30.44 -1.03
C GLY A 44 12.47 -30.02 -0.11
N VAL A 45 11.41 -29.75 -0.63
CA VAL A 45 10.53 -28.70 -0.44
C VAL A 45 9.06 -29.08 -0.49
N PRO A 46 8.24 -28.63 0.41
CA PRO A 46 6.79 -28.65 0.26
C PRO A 46 6.28 -27.58 -0.73
N ASN A 47 5.16 -27.92 -1.35
CA ASN A 47 4.42 -27.12 -2.33
C ASN A 47 3.59 -26.01 -1.68
N TYR A 48 3.09 -25.07 -2.48
CA TYR A 48 1.97 -24.23 -2.05
C TYR A 48 0.74 -25.11 -1.81
N ASP A 49 0.16 -25.04 -0.61
CA ASP A 49 -1.10 -25.72 -0.32
C ASP A 49 -2.25 -25.04 -1.08
N ASN A 50 -3.02 -25.83 -1.82
CA ASN A 50 -4.33 -25.43 -2.31
C ASN A 50 -5.29 -25.35 -1.13
N GLU A 51 -6.18 -24.36 -1.09
CA GLU A 51 -7.29 -24.30 -0.13
C GLU A 51 -8.30 -25.43 -0.40
N THR A 52 -7.96 -26.65 -0.16
CA THR A 52 -8.88 -27.75 -0.03
C THR A 52 -8.49 -28.56 1.20
N THR A 53 -9.18 -28.27 2.30
CA THR A 53 -9.29 -29.05 3.52
C THR A 53 -8.00 -29.51 4.23
N ASP A 54 -7.86 -28.96 5.44
CA ASP A 54 -7.22 -29.54 6.62
C ASP A 54 -5.84 -30.19 6.47
N THR A 55 -4.92 -29.50 6.96
CA THR A 55 -3.66 -29.80 7.64
C THR A 55 -2.56 -28.82 7.22
N LEU A 56 -2.21 -27.94 8.16
CA LEU A 56 -1.07 -26.99 8.10
C LEU A 56 0.26 -27.73 7.85
N LYS A 57 0.64 -27.92 6.61
CA LYS A 57 2.01 -28.27 6.25
C LYS A 57 2.71 -27.02 5.72
N ASN A 58 3.76 -26.61 6.42
CA ASN A 58 4.63 -25.50 6.06
C ASN A 58 5.31 -25.76 4.72
N ALA A 59 4.88 -25.08 3.67
CA ALA A 59 5.46 -25.19 2.34
C ALA A 59 6.66 -24.26 2.18
N PRO A 60 7.82 -24.70 1.72
CA PRO A 60 8.97 -23.87 1.38
C PRO A 60 8.94 -23.36 -0.06
N THR A 61 9.83 -22.42 -0.36
CA THR A 61 9.87 -21.65 -1.59
C THR A 61 10.99 -21.97 -2.52
N ARG A 62 10.74 -21.61 -3.76
CA ARG A 62 11.68 -21.57 -4.88
C ARG A 62 11.22 -20.49 -5.87
N THR A 63 11.89 -20.34 -6.99
CA THR A 63 11.86 -19.16 -7.83
C THR A 63 10.96 -19.25 -9.04
N SER A 64 10.49 -20.43 -9.39
CA SER A 64 9.45 -20.64 -10.41
C SER A 64 8.64 -21.89 -10.10
N LEU A 65 7.42 -21.96 -10.65
CA LEU A 65 6.62 -23.17 -10.63
C LEU A 65 7.11 -24.13 -11.72
N GLU A 66 7.10 -25.43 -11.44
CA GLU A 66 7.26 -26.47 -12.47
C GLU A 66 6.11 -26.42 -13.49
N ALA A 67 6.25 -27.15 -14.60
CA ALA A 67 5.26 -27.14 -15.67
C ALA A 67 3.85 -27.55 -15.21
N ASP A 68 3.74 -28.40 -14.19
CA ASP A 68 2.47 -28.82 -13.56
C ASP A 68 1.93 -27.80 -12.53
N GLN A 69 2.70 -26.72 -12.26
CA GLN A 69 2.36 -25.64 -11.33
C GLN A 69 2.18 -26.09 -9.86
N THR A 70 2.69 -27.27 -9.51
CA THR A 70 2.57 -27.83 -8.15
C THR A 70 3.83 -27.64 -7.33
N GLN A 71 4.99 -27.71 -7.94
CA GLN A 71 6.29 -27.55 -7.30
C GLN A 71 7.00 -26.28 -7.72
N VAL A 72 7.80 -25.75 -6.81
CA VAL A 72 8.65 -24.59 -7.06
C VAL A 72 10.11 -25.02 -7.11
N ILE A 73 10.89 -24.54 -8.08
CA ILE A 73 12.30 -24.90 -8.30
C ILE A 73 13.20 -23.68 -8.21
N TRP A 74 14.48 -23.88 -7.88
CA TRP A 74 15.53 -22.89 -8.03
C TRP A 74 15.97 -22.83 -9.49
N ASN A 75 16.28 -21.62 -9.97
CA ASN A 75 16.81 -21.43 -11.30
C ASN A 75 18.32 -21.15 -11.23
N ALA A 76 19.04 -21.51 -12.28
CA ALA A 76 20.44 -21.12 -12.44
C ALA A 76 20.55 -19.58 -12.34
N ASN A 77 21.58 -19.12 -11.63
CA ASN A 77 21.87 -17.72 -11.31
C ASN A 77 20.95 -17.08 -10.26
N ASP A 78 20.07 -17.85 -9.60
CA ASP A 78 19.40 -17.35 -8.41
C ASP A 78 20.43 -16.95 -7.35
N VAL A 79 20.14 -15.84 -6.64
CA VAL A 79 21.01 -15.31 -5.60
C VAL A 79 20.24 -15.20 -4.29
N ILE A 80 20.81 -15.79 -3.24
CA ILE A 80 20.34 -15.65 -1.87
C ILE A 80 21.25 -14.70 -1.09
N ALA A 81 20.66 -14.00 -0.11
CA ALA A 81 21.37 -13.22 0.88
C ALA A 81 21.71 -14.10 2.08
N ILE A 82 22.94 -14.04 2.57
CA ILE A 82 23.38 -14.70 3.80
C ILE A 82 23.78 -13.66 4.84
N GLY A 83 23.10 -13.70 5.99
CA GLY A 83 23.41 -12.95 7.20
C GLY A 83 24.02 -13.84 8.26
N TYR A 84 24.85 -13.26 9.13
CA TYR A 84 25.55 -13.95 10.21
C TYR A 84 25.70 -13.04 11.43
N LYS A 85 25.93 -13.64 12.58
CA LYS A 85 26.13 -12.89 13.84
C LYS A 85 27.41 -12.05 13.78
N GLY A 86 27.29 -10.76 14.09
CA GLY A 86 28.39 -9.81 14.09
C GLY A 86 28.58 -9.05 12.78
N SER A 87 27.70 -9.27 11.77
CA SER A 87 27.73 -8.45 10.55
C SER A 87 27.39 -6.99 10.87
N THR A 88 28.14 -6.05 10.29
CA THR A 88 27.95 -4.61 10.51
C THR A 88 26.57 -4.19 10.01
N ALA A 89 25.72 -3.65 10.89
CA ALA A 89 24.38 -3.15 10.58
C ALA A 89 23.47 -4.14 9.81
N GLY A 90 23.67 -5.47 10.01
CA GLY A 90 22.90 -6.50 9.33
C GLY A 90 23.28 -6.71 7.84
N ALA A 91 24.47 -6.29 7.44
CA ALA A 91 24.96 -6.50 6.07
C ALA A 91 24.95 -7.98 5.67
N VAL A 92 24.58 -8.26 4.43
CA VAL A 92 24.44 -9.61 3.89
C VAL A 92 25.43 -9.88 2.78
N GLN A 93 25.75 -11.17 2.60
CA GLN A 93 26.62 -11.64 1.54
C GLN A 93 25.82 -12.38 0.46
N PRO A 94 26.04 -12.10 -0.84
CA PRO A 94 25.38 -12.81 -1.91
C PRO A 94 25.96 -14.20 -2.15
N PHE A 95 25.07 -15.19 -2.31
CA PHE A 95 25.43 -16.55 -2.70
C PHE A 95 24.60 -16.96 -3.91
N THR A 96 25.21 -17.53 -4.93
CA THR A 96 24.56 -17.89 -6.20
C THR A 96 24.63 -19.39 -6.48
N THR A 97 23.65 -19.90 -7.24
CA THR A 97 23.66 -21.28 -7.73
C THR A 97 23.82 -21.32 -9.24
N PRO A 98 24.66 -22.20 -9.79
CA PRO A 98 24.79 -22.37 -11.25
C PRO A 98 23.75 -23.33 -11.86
N THR A 99 22.89 -23.97 -11.03
CA THR A 99 22.03 -25.06 -11.46
C THR A 99 20.54 -24.75 -11.28
N THR A 100 19.72 -25.30 -12.16
CA THR A 100 18.26 -25.33 -12.04
C THR A 100 17.83 -26.67 -11.51
N ALA A 101 17.30 -26.73 -10.30
CA ALA A 101 16.80 -27.96 -9.67
C ALA A 101 15.97 -27.66 -8.41
N SER A 102 15.36 -28.69 -7.91
CA SER A 102 14.69 -28.66 -6.59
C SER A 102 15.70 -28.49 -5.44
N ASP A 103 16.81 -29.17 -5.49
CA ASP A 103 17.90 -29.09 -4.53
C ASP A 103 19.13 -28.53 -5.21
N VAL A 104 19.64 -27.42 -4.70
CA VAL A 104 20.81 -26.78 -5.28
C VAL A 104 21.83 -26.44 -4.20
N ARG A 105 23.04 -26.12 -4.65
CA ARG A 105 24.09 -25.60 -3.79
C ARG A 105 24.36 -24.15 -4.21
N PHE A 106 24.33 -23.26 -3.23
CA PHE A 106 24.70 -21.86 -3.39
C PHE A 106 26.14 -21.64 -2.95
N TRP A 107 26.89 -20.87 -3.73
CA TRP A 107 28.31 -20.56 -3.55
C TRP A 107 28.50 -19.06 -3.36
N GLY A 108 29.35 -18.67 -2.41
CA GLY A 108 29.67 -17.28 -2.11
C GLY A 108 30.79 -17.16 -1.09
N GLN A 109 30.94 -15.97 -0.53
CA GLN A 109 31.95 -15.70 0.50
C GLN A 109 31.28 -15.19 1.76
N ALA A 110 31.61 -15.81 2.91
CA ALA A 110 31.19 -15.36 4.23
C ALA A 110 32.26 -15.71 5.27
N PRO A 111 32.25 -15.10 6.47
CA PRO A 111 33.10 -15.55 7.57
C PRO A 111 32.72 -16.96 7.99
N ASN A 112 33.71 -17.83 8.17
CA ASN A 112 33.50 -19.17 8.75
C ASN A 112 33.27 -19.11 10.27
N ASN A 113 32.80 -20.23 10.86
CA ASN A 113 32.53 -20.35 12.30
C ASN A 113 31.55 -19.32 12.89
N LYS A 114 30.63 -18.81 12.06
CA LYS A 114 29.57 -17.85 12.47
C LYS A 114 28.18 -18.48 12.52
N ALA A 115 28.07 -19.80 12.39
CA ALA A 115 26.78 -20.48 12.46
C ALA A 115 26.04 -20.18 13.80
N PRO A 116 24.71 -20.08 13.78
CA PRO A 116 23.86 -20.24 12.62
C PRO A 116 23.95 -19.07 11.65
N TYR A 117 23.86 -19.38 10.33
CA TYR A 117 23.66 -18.38 9.31
C TYR A 117 22.17 -18.28 8.98
N PHE A 118 21.77 -17.12 8.48
CA PHE A 118 20.39 -16.86 8.09
C PHE A 118 20.34 -16.48 6.62
N MET A 119 19.43 -17.08 5.88
CA MET A 119 19.28 -16.81 4.45
C MET A 119 17.99 -16.07 4.14
N MET A 120 18.02 -15.27 3.07
CA MET A 120 16.85 -14.71 2.44
C MET A 120 16.95 -14.75 0.92
N TYR A 121 15.87 -15.06 0.25
CA TYR A 121 15.68 -15.00 -1.21
C TYR A 121 14.52 -14.06 -1.52
N PRO A 122 14.55 -13.34 -2.67
CA PRO A 122 15.73 -13.08 -3.50
C PRO A 122 16.70 -12.10 -2.83
N TYR A 123 17.97 -12.14 -3.24
CA TYR A 123 18.93 -11.10 -2.85
C TYR A 123 18.50 -9.75 -3.43
N GLN A 124 18.49 -8.72 -2.62
CA GLN A 124 18.26 -7.33 -3.02
C GLN A 124 19.38 -6.42 -2.52
N ASN A 125 19.75 -5.42 -3.32
CA ASN A 125 20.68 -4.40 -2.84
C ASN A 125 20.03 -3.59 -1.69
N GLY A 126 20.79 -3.38 -0.59
CA GLY A 126 20.28 -2.71 0.61
C GLY A 126 19.47 -3.58 1.57
N GLN A 127 19.25 -4.86 1.23
CA GLN A 127 18.64 -5.85 2.12
C GLN A 127 19.49 -6.07 3.38
N LYS A 128 18.85 -6.35 4.51
CA LYS A 128 19.53 -6.59 5.78
C LYS A 128 18.99 -7.84 6.46
N ILE A 129 19.88 -8.56 7.13
CA ILE A 129 19.54 -9.64 8.05
C ILE A 129 20.23 -9.35 9.38
N GLU A 130 19.50 -8.84 10.33
CA GLU A 130 19.96 -8.60 11.69
C GLU A 130 19.75 -9.87 12.51
N VAL A 131 20.84 -10.51 12.93
CA VAL A 131 20.80 -11.74 13.71
C VAL A 131 20.54 -11.42 15.18
N LEU A 132 19.46 -11.95 15.70
CA LEU A 132 19.01 -11.82 17.09
C LEU A 132 19.37 -13.06 17.90
N ALA A 133 19.08 -13.05 19.22
CA ALA A 133 19.27 -14.22 20.07
C ALA A 133 18.23 -15.33 19.77
N ASN A 134 18.52 -16.56 20.17
CA ASN A 134 17.56 -17.68 20.18
C ASN A 134 16.97 -18.03 18.79
N ASN A 135 17.84 -18.22 17.79
CA ASN A 135 17.45 -18.57 16.42
C ASN A 135 16.47 -17.57 15.79
N LYS A 136 16.54 -16.30 16.18
CA LYS A 136 15.74 -15.21 15.60
C LYS A 136 16.57 -14.36 14.67
N ALA A 137 15.92 -13.84 13.63
CA ALA A 137 16.50 -12.83 12.77
C ALA A 137 15.43 -11.83 12.31
N LYS A 138 15.87 -10.58 12.12
CA LYS A 138 15.05 -9.52 11.56
C LYS A 138 15.52 -9.26 10.14
N TYR A 139 14.63 -9.43 9.20
CA TYR A 139 14.85 -9.26 7.77
C TYR A 139 14.27 -7.92 7.33
N THR A 140 15.05 -7.11 6.62
CA THR A 140 14.58 -5.87 6.00
C THR A 140 14.73 -6.00 4.48
N TYR A 141 13.64 -5.82 3.75
CA TYR A 141 13.55 -5.98 2.30
C TYR A 141 12.44 -5.11 1.73
N SER A 142 12.36 -4.99 0.41
CA SER A 142 11.33 -4.21 -0.26
C SER A 142 10.49 -5.09 -1.18
N ILE A 143 9.17 -5.07 -0.99
CA ILE A 143 8.21 -5.70 -1.91
C ILE A 143 7.94 -4.69 -3.03
N PRO A 144 8.35 -4.96 -4.29
CA PRO A 144 8.14 -4.05 -5.40
C PRO A 144 6.66 -3.80 -5.67
N LYS A 145 6.30 -2.56 -5.97
CA LYS A 145 4.94 -2.20 -6.43
C LYS A 145 4.62 -2.70 -7.84
N THR A 146 5.62 -3.14 -8.60
CA THR A 146 5.45 -3.73 -9.93
C THR A 146 5.98 -5.14 -9.91
N GLN A 147 5.15 -6.08 -10.35
CA GLN A 147 5.49 -7.48 -10.54
C GLN A 147 5.35 -7.83 -12.02
N THR A 148 6.24 -8.67 -12.52
CA THR A 148 6.19 -9.13 -13.90
C THR A 148 5.15 -10.24 -14.05
N ALA A 149 4.21 -10.06 -14.97
CA ALA A 149 3.25 -11.11 -15.33
C ALA A 149 3.93 -12.16 -16.22
N ILE A 150 4.18 -13.32 -15.66
CA ILE A 150 4.79 -14.47 -16.33
C ILE A 150 3.75 -15.57 -16.44
N ALA A 151 3.53 -16.08 -17.66
CA ALA A 151 2.62 -17.18 -17.90
C ALA A 151 3.05 -18.45 -17.15
N GLY A 152 2.14 -19.02 -16.39
CA GLY A 152 2.36 -20.27 -15.68
C GLY A 152 3.17 -20.18 -14.37
N THR A 153 3.72 -19.01 -14.02
CA THR A 153 4.51 -18.83 -12.79
C THR A 153 4.44 -17.41 -12.25
N PHE A 154 5.07 -17.15 -11.12
CA PHE A 154 5.17 -15.82 -10.50
C PHE A 154 6.50 -15.12 -10.86
N ASP A 155 6.57 -13.81 -10.60
CA ASP A 155 7.81 -13.05 -10.69
C ASP A 155 8.78 -13.49 -9.57
N PRO A 156 9.95 -14.07 -9.90
CA PRO A 156 10.89 -14.56 -8.90
C PRO A 156 11.46 -13.45 -8.00
N LYS A 157 11.45 -12.20 -8.47
CA LYS A 157 11.98 -11.05 -7.72
C LYS A 157 11.14 -10.64 -6.51
N VAL A 158 9.93 -11.16 -6.38
CA VAL A 158 8.98 -10.76 -5.33
C VAL A 158 8.57 -11.90 -4.41
N ASN A 159 9.01 -13.13 -4.66
CA ASN A 159 8.65 -14.28 -3.84
C ASN A 159 9.67 -14.49 -2.71
N PHE A 160 9.50 -13.76 -1.63
CA PHE A 160 10.44 -13.73 -0.51
C PHE A 160 10.39 -15.00 0.32
N ALA A 161 11.59 -15.54 0.61
CA ALA A 161 11.79 -16.71 1.45
C ALA A 161 12.95 -16.55 2.40
N VAL A 162 12.85 -17.20 3.56
CA VAL A 162 13.86 -17.19 4.60
C VAL A 162 14.18 -18.58 5.10
N GLY A 163 15.37 -18.76 5.66
CA GLY A 163 15.79 -20.01 6.26
C GLY A 163 16.92 -19.81 7.27
N ILE A 164 17.15 -20.82 8.08
CA ILE A 164 18.27 -20.91 9.00
C ILE A 164 19.19 -22.05 8.58
N ILE A 165 20.49 -21.81 8.64
CA ILE A 165 21.56 -22.78 8.37
C ILE A 165 22.26 -23.02 9.70
N PRO A 166 21.90 -24.07 10.44
CA PRO A 166 22.34 -24.24 11.82
C PRO A 166 23.83 -24.53 11.95
N GLN A 167 24.42 -25.12 10.91
CA GLN A 167 25.85 -25.45 10.80
C GLN A 167 26.30 -25.38 9.36
N GLU A 168 27.57 -25.13 9.07
CA GLU A 168 28.12 -24.88 7.72
C GLU A 168 27.85 -26.00 6.71
N TYR A 169 27.78 -27.25 7.17
CA TYR A 169 27.58 -28.43 6.29
C TYR A 169 26.17 -28.99 6.32
N LYS A 170 25.30 -28.39 7.13
CA LYS A 170 23.90 -28.86 7.20
C LYS A 170 23.07 -28.19 6.11
N PRO A 171 22.23 -28.98 5.44
CA PRO A 171 21.32 -28.40 4.47
C PRO A 171 20.25 -27.53 5.17
N PHE A 172 19.70 -26.57 4.44
CA PHE A 172 18.65 -25.70 4.92
C PHE A 172 17.38 -25.83 4.09
N VAL A 173 16.28 -25.39 4.65
CA VAL A 173 14.98 -25.24 4.00
C VAL A 173 14.65 -23.76 3.90
N ALA A 174 14.21 -23.34 2.71
CA ALA A 174 13.72 -21.97 2.52
C ALA A 174 12.20 -21.94 2.67
N TYR A 175 11.66 -21.03 3.46
CA TYR A 175 10.24 -20.89 3.77
C TYR A 175 9.68 -19.58 3.22
N ASN A 176 8.57 -19.63 2.49
CA ASN A 176 7.88 -18.45 1.98
C ASN A 176 7.42 -17.53 3.10
N LEU A 177 7.59 -16.22 2.88
CA LEU A 177 7.01 -15.16 3.71
C LEU A 177 5.71 -14.60 3.12
N CYS A 178 5.36 -14.92 1.88
CA CYS A 178 4.24 -14.37 1.14
C CYS A 178 3.20 -15.46 0.81
N GLY A 179 1.99 -15.04 0.46
CA GLY A 179 0.98 -15.87 -0.19
C GLY A 179 0.95 -15.63 -1.69
N LEU A 180 0.20 -16.45 -2.43
CA LEU A 180 0.14 -16.46 -3.87
C LEU A 180 -1.32 -16.38 -4.34
N LEU A 181 -1.66 -15.35 -5.11
CA LEU A 181 -2.95 -15.22 -5.77
C LEU A 181 -2.84 -15.77 -7.19
N GLN A 182 -3.61 -16.79 -7.52
CA GLN A 182 -3.71 -17.37 -8.86
C GLN A 182 -5.00 -16.94 -9.54
N PHE A 183 -4.95 -16.68 -10.83
CA PHE A 183 -6.13 -16.50 -11.68
C PHE A 183 -5.78 -16.74 -13.15
N SER A 184 -6.80 -17.02 -13.94
CA SER A 184 -6.79 -16.84 -15.39
C SER A 184 -7.96 -15.94 -15.79
N PHE A 185 -8.06 -15.52 -17.05
CA PHE A 185 -9.18 -14.72 -17.54
C PHE A 185 -9.50 -15.07 -18.99
N HIS A 186 -10.71 -14.71 -19.43
CA HIS A 186 -11.15 -14.85 -20.83
C HIS A 186 -12.15 -13.74 -21.19
N GLY A 187 -12.39 -13.56 -22.49
CA GLY A 187 -13.35 -12.60 -23.04
C GLY A 187 -12.72 -11.25 -23.43
N VAL A 188 -11.40 -11.08 -23.28
CA VAL A 188 -10.60 -9.94 -23.79
C VAL A 188 -9.16 -10.39 -24.06
N SER A 189 -8.64 -10.11 -25.24
CA SER A 189 -7.30 -10.59 -25.68
C SER A 189 -6.20 -9.53 -25.63
N ASN A 190 -6.52 -8.30 -25.24
CA ASN A 190 -5.63 -7.15 -25.33
C ASN A 190 -5.32 -6.51 -23.94
N VAL A 191 -5.20 -7.33 -22.92
CA VAL A 191 -4.85 -6.89 -21.56
C VAL A 191 -3.38 -6.48 -21.51
N ALA A 192 -3.13 -5.18 -21.34
CA ALA A 192 -1.79 -4.61 -21.26
C ALA A 192 -1.18 -4.72 -19.85
N GLN A 193 -2.01 -4.61 -18.82
CA GLN A 193 -1.61 -4.76 -17.42
C GLN A 193 -2.82 -4.98 -16.52
N ILE A 194 -2.58 -5.46 -15.31
CA ILE A 194 -3.59 -5.56 -14.26
C ILE A 194 -3.10 -4.75 -13.05
N LYS A 195 -3.94 -3.87 -12.50
CA LYS A 195 -3.68 -3.26 -11.19
C LYS A 195 -4.47 -4.03 -10.13
N LEU A 196 -3.79 -4.55 -9.12
CA LEU A 196 -4.42 -5.09 -7.92
C LEU A 196 -4.48 -3.98 -6.89
N ILE A 197 -5.66 -3.71 -6.36
CA ILE A 197 -5.90 -2.58 -5.44
C ILE A 197 -6.57 -3.13 -4.18
N SER A 198 -5.91 -2.98 -3.04
CA SER A 198 -6.55 -3.24 -1.75
C SER A 198 -7.72 -2.27 -1.53
N ARG A 199 -8.90 -2.81 -1.21
CA ARG A 199 -10.09 -2.00 -1.04
C ARG A 199 -10.14 -1.31 0.32
N GLY A 200 -9.48 -1.86 1.33
CA GLY A 200 -9.27 -1.27 2.65
C GLY A 200 -8.00 -0.43 2.76
N LEU A 201 -7.24 -0.25 1.66
CA LEU A 201 -5.96 0.46 1.60
C LEU A 201 -4.84 -0.22 2.38
N GLU A 202 -4.99 -1.50 2.73
CA GLU A 202 -3.92 -2.30 3.32
C GLU A 202 -2.74 -2.37 2.35
N ALA A 203 -1.53 -2.39 2.91
CA ALA A 203 -0.31 -2.40 2.12
C ALA A 203 -0.15 -3.71 1.34
N LEU A 204 0.12 -3.61 0.03
CA LEU A 204 0.45 -4.72 -0.86
C LEU A 204 1.90 -4.68 -1.32
N ALA A 205 2.57 -3.53 -1.22
CA ALA A 205 3.97 -3.33 -1.59
C ALA A 205 4.60 -2.21 -0.75
N GLY A 206 5.93 -2.18 -0.68
CA GLY A 206 6.71 -1.21 0.10
C GLY A 206 7.83 -1.90 0.88
N ASP A 207 8.54 -1.14 1.69
CA ASP A 207 9.59 -1.68 2.55
C ASP A 207 8.99 -2.42 3.74
N VAL A 208 9.55 -3.59 4.04
CA VAL A 208 9.05 -4.52 5.05
C VAL A 208 10.17 -4.88 6.01
N SER A 209 9.82 -4.95 7.28
CA SER A 209 10.62 -5.56 8.33
C SER A 209 9.91 -6.79 8.85
N THR A 210 10.56 -7.97 8.76
CA THR A 210 9.99 -9.24 9.22
C THR A 210 10.89 -9.84 10.30
N GLU A 211 10.36 -10.01 11.50
CA GLU A 211 11.04 -10.79 12.54
C GLU A 211 10.60 -12.24 12.45
N VAL A 212 11.58 -13.13 12.31
CA VAL A 212 11.36 -14.58 12.18
C VAL A 212 12.07 -15.30 13.32
N GLU A 213 11.33 -16.19 13.97
CA GLU A 213 11.85 -17.14 14.93
C GLU A 213 11.84 -18.53 14.32
N PHE A 214 13.01 -19.21 14.33
CA PHE A 214 13.15 -20.58 13.89
C PHE A 214 13.19 -21.52 15.09
N LYS A 215 12.51 -22.65 14.97
CA LYS A 215 12.61 -23.76 15.95
C LYS A 215 13.95 -24.47 15.79
N ASP A 216 14.33 -25.28 16.76
CA ASP A 216 15.61 -26.02 16.75
C ASP A 216 15.76 -26.98 15.57
N ASN A 217 14.65 -27.45 15.01
CA ASN A 217 14.62 -28.28 13.79
C ASN A 217 14.73 -27.45 12.48
N GLY A 218 14.91 -26.13 12.57
CA GLY A 218 15.04 -25.23 11.43
C GLY A 218 13.72 -24.79 10.79
N THR A 219 12.56 -25.23 11.29
CA THR A 219 11.25 -24.76 10.80
C THR A 219 10.90 -23.38 11.36
N ILE A 220 10.07 -22.61 10.65
CA ILE A 220 9.57 -21.34 11.18
C ILE A 220 8.63 -21.60 12.36
N GLY A 221 8.92 -20.95 13.49
CA GLY A 221 8.02 -20.84 14.63
C GLY A 221 7.04 -19.69 14.43
N THR A 222 7.57 -18.46 14.32
CA THR A 222 6.78 -17.24 14.05
C THR A 222 7.42 -16.42 12.94
N ALA A 223 6.61 -15.66 12.22
CA ALA A 223 7.07 -14.66 11.25
C ALA A 223 6.12 -13.48 11.30
N ASN A 224 6.60 -12.34 11.79
CA ASN A 224 5.81 -11.12 11.97
C ASN A 224 6.34 -10.02 11.06
N SER A 225 5.54 -9.66 10.05
CA SER A 225 5.90 -8.63 9.07
C SER A 225 5.23 -7.30 9.39
N THR A 226 5.98 -6.22 9.24
CA THR A 226 5.49 -4.85 9.41
C THR A 226 6.01 -3.99 8.26
N PHE A 227 5.12 -3.26 7.59
CA PHE A 227 5.52 -2.30 6.59
C PHE A 227 6.12 -1.04 7.23
N VAL A 228 7.18 -0.51 6.62
CA VAL A 228 7.77 0.76 7.02
C VAL A 228 6.83 1.90 6.60
N ALA A 229 6.52 2.79 7.54
CA ALA A 229 5.62 3.91 7.30
C ALA A 229 6.10 4.78 6.11
N ASN A 230 5.15 5.26 5.31
CA ASN A 230 5.37 6.12 4.13
C ASN A 230 6.04 5.47 2.91
N THR A 231 6.46 4.20 2.96
CA THR A 231 6.97 3.47 1.79
C THR A 231 5.89 2.59 1.15
N GLN A 232 4.83 2.31 1.90
CA GLN A 232 3.79 1.35 1.57
C GLN A 232 2.77 1.88 0.57
N THR A 233 2.26 0.97 -0.27
CA THR A 233 1.13 1.22 -1.18
C THR A 233 0.15 0.04 -1.18
N GLY A 234 -1.14 0.35 -1.29
CA GLY A 234 -2.21 -0.65 -1.48
C GLY A 234 -2.42 -1.06 -2.94
N ILE A 235 -1.45 -0.83 -3.81
CA ILE A 235 -1.51 -1.14 -5.25
C ILE A 235 -0.32 -2.00 -5.65
N VAL A 236 -0.60 -3.05 -6.44
CA VAL A 236 0.39 -3.80 -7.20
C VAL A 236 0.08 -3.65 -8.68
N ASN A 237 1.07 -3.23 -9.47
CA ASN A 237 1.03 -3.20 -10.93
C ASN A 237 1.56 -4.54 -11.45
N TYR A 238 0.73 -5.32 -12.12
CA TYR A 238 1.08 -6.63 -12.67
C TYR A 238 1.17 -6.52 -14.19
N VAL A 239 2.39 -6.52 -14.73
CA VAL A 239 2.69 -6.09 -16.09
C VAL A 239 3.49 -7.17 -16.83
N PRO A 240 3.08 -7.61 -18.04
CA PRO A 240 3.87 -8.55 -18.82
C PRO A 240 5.22 -7.91 -19.24
N ALA A 241 6.26 -8.74 -19.36
CA ALA A 241 7.58 -8.28 -19.79
C ALA A 241 7.56 -7.66 -21.21
N SER A 242 6.63 -8.11 -22.03
CA SER A 242 6.39 -7.56 -23.38
C SER A 242 4.98 -7.93 -23.85
N GLY A 243 4.40 -7.12 -24.75
CA GLY A 243 3.11 -7.40 -25.37
C GLY A 243 1.93 -7.33 -24.39
N THR A 244 1.03 -8.29 -24.50
CA THR A 244 -0.20 -8.41 -23.71
C THR A 244 -0.28 -9.76 -23.00
N MET A 245 -1.11 -9.82 -21.97
CA MET A 245 -1.39 -11.06 -21.24
C MET A 245 -2.34 -11.96 -22.05
N ALA A 246 -2.05 -13.27 -22.08
CA ALA A 246 -2.84 -14.26 -22.81
C ALA A 246 -4.08 -14.71 -22.02
N GLU A 247 -5.21 -14.89 -22.72
CA GLU A 247 -6.41 -15.50 -22.17
C GLU A 247 -6.17 -16.98 -21.80
N ASN A 248 -6.98 -17.48 -20.87
CA ASN A 248 -6.97 -18.89 -20.43
C ASN A 248 -5.59 -19.40 -19.96
N THR A 249 -4.77 -18.45 -19.49
CA THR A 249 -3.42 -18.70 -18.99
C THR A 249 -3.38 -18.37 -17.50
N ASN A 250 -2.82 -19.26 -16.69
CA ASN A 250 -2.67 -19.01 -15.27
C ASN A 250 -1.59 -17.95 -15.02
N TYR A 251 -1.94 -16.99 -14.19
CA TYR A 251 -1.06 -15.93 -13.69
C TYR A 251 -1.02 -15.95 -12.18
N PHE A 252 0.13 -15.55 -11.61
CA PHE A 252 0.39 -15.66 -10.18
C PHE A 252 0.95 -14.35 -9.64
N VAL A 253 0.24 -13.72 -8.71
CA VAL A 253 0.66 -12.50 -8.03
C VAL A 253 1.06 -12.83 -6.61
N VAL A 254 2.26 -12.41 -6.22
CA VAL A 254 2.74 -12.56 -4.84
C VAL A 254 2.19 -11.45 -3.98
N LEU A 255 1.57 -11.79 -2.87
CA LEU A 255 0.98 -10.86 -1.91
C LEU A 255 1.62 -11.01 -0.53
N PRO A 256 1.87 -9.90 0.18
CA PRO A 256 2.31 -9.96 1.57
C PRO A 256 1.25 -10.61 2.45
N THR A 257 1.68 -11.23 3.54
CA THR A 257 0.76 -11.78 4.54
C THR A 257 0.00 -10.67 5.26
N GLY A 258 -1.26 -10.91 5.58
CA GLY A 258 -2.10 -9.99 6.30
C GLY A 258 -3.57 -10.06 5.90
N LYS A 259 -4.41 -9.39 6.67
CA LYS A 259 -5.85 -9.34 6.43
C LYS A 259 -6.19 -8.19 5.49
N LEU A 260 -6.81 -8.48 4.37
CA LEU A 260 -7.45 -7.54 3.46
C LEU A 260 -8.93 -7.43 3.87
N ALA A 261 -9.23 -6.50 4.75
CA ALA A 261 -10.54 -6.44 5.44
C ALA A 261 -11.72 -6.17 4.50
N SER A 262 -11.48 -5.47 3.39
CA SER A 262 -12.49 -5.11 2.40
C SER A 262 -12.27 -5.82 1.05
N GLY A 263 -11.36 -6.79 0.99
CA GLY A 263 -11.01 -7.53 -0.22
C GLY A 263 -10.15 -6.76 -1.21
N LEU A 264 -10.17 -7.18 -2.47
CA LEU A 264 -9.34 -6.66 -3.57
C LEU A 264 -10.19 -6.17 -4.74
N THR A 265 -9.65 -5.29 -5.55
CA THR A 265 -10.12 -5.01 -6.91
C THR A 265 -9.01 -5.32 -7.90
N LEU A 266 -9.31 -6.12 -8.92
CA LEU A 266 -8.47 -6.32 -10.08
C LEU A 266 -8.98 -5.40 -11.19
N VAL A 267 -8.11 -4.52 -11.70
CA VAL A 267 -8.40 -3.63 -12.82
C VAL A 267 -7.61 -4.10 -14.02
N PHE A 268 -8.30 -4.69 -14.99
CA PHE A 268 -7.73 -5.12 -16.26
C PHE A 268 -7.68 -3.91 -17.19
N ILE A 269 -6.50 -3.45 -17.55
CA ILE A 269 -6.28 -2.30 -18.42
C ILE A 269 -5.90 -2.81 -19.81
N LEU A 270 -6.64 -2.38 -20.81
CA LEU A 270 -6.51 -2.78 -22.20
C LEU A 270 -5.53 -1.87 -22.92
N THR A 271 -5.02 -2.31 -24.07
CA THR A 271 -4.09 -1.52 -24.90
C THR A 271 -4.68 -0.22 -25.44
N ASP A 272 -6.02 -0.12 -25.52
CA ASP A 272 -6.72 1.12 -25.93
C ASP A 272 -7.03 2.07 -24.75
N GLY A 273 -6.50 1.78 -23.56
CA GLY A 273 -6.71 2.58 -22.34
C GLY A 273 -8.02 2.32 -21.62
N LYS A 274 -8.94 1.51 -22.18
CA LYS A 274 -10.13 1.09 -21.44
C LYS A 274 -9.78 0.11 -20.34
N SER A 275 -10.68 -0.01 -19.39
CA SER A 275 -10.50 -0.91 -18.25
C SER A 275 -11.77 -1.67 -17.90
N LEU A 276 -11.56 -2.83 -17.27
CA LEU A 276 -12.59 -3.67 -16.67
C LEU A 276 -12.22 -3.91 -15.20
N GLN A 277 -13.19 -3.84 -14.31
CA GLN A 277 -12.97 -4.04 -12.89
C GLN A 277 -13.65 -5.31 -12.39
N VAL A 278 -12.91 -6.14 -11.66
CA VAL A 278 -13.42 -7.29 -10.93
C VAL A 278 -13.20 -7.03 -9.44
N LYS A 279 -14.28 -7.00 -8.68
CA LYS A 279 -14.28 -6.71 -7.25
C LYS A 279 -14.46 -7.99 -6.46
N LEU A 280 -13.48 -8.31 -5.63
CA LEU A 280 -13.55 -9.36 -4.61
C LEU A 280 -13.91 -8.65 -3.30
N ASN A 281 -15.18 -8.78 -2.90
CA ASN A 281 -15.72 -7.96 -1.80
C ASN A 281 -15.45 -8.55 -0.41
N ASP A 282 -15.20 -9.86 -0.35
CA ASP A 282 -15.02 -10.55 0.92
C ASP A 282 -13.64 -10.28 1.51
N ALA A 283 -13.59 -10.20 2.83
CA ALA A 283 -12.32 -10.15 3.54
C ALA A 283 -11.53 -11.43 3.28
N VAL A 284 -10.26 -11.28 2.98
CA VAL A 284 -9.34 -12.40 2.82
C VAL A 284 -8.14 -12.22 3.73
N ASN A 285 -7.71 -13.30 4.39
CA ASN A 285 -6.48 -13.33 5.16
C ASN A 285 -5.40 -14.02 4.33
N ILE A 286 -4.46 -13.24 3.82
CA ILE A 286 -3.33 -13.80 3.07
C ILE A 286 -2.34 -14.42 4.06
N GLU A 287 -2.19 -15.72 3.97
CA GLU A 287 -1.25 -16.48 4.80
C GLU A 287 0.01 -16.82 3.99
N ARG A 288 1.14 -16.97 4.69
CA ARG A 288 2.38 -17.37 4.04
C ARG A 288 2.25 -18.78 3.45
N ALA A 289 2.86 -18.99 2.30
CA ALA A 289 2.89 -20.27 1.60
C ALA A 289 1.50 -20.83 1.24
N LYS A 290 0.44 -20.02 1.24
CA LYS A 290 -0.88 -20.40 0.72
C LYS A 290 -1.13 -19.85 -0.67
N ARG A 291 -1.84 -20.62 -1.49
CA ARG A 291 -2.30 -20.26 -2.82
C ARG A 291 -3.82 -20.05 -2.81
N TYR A 292 -4.25 -18.89 -3.28
CA TYR A 292 -5.64 -18.49 -3.40
C TYR A 292 -6.01 -18.47 -4.89
N ASP A 293 -6.87 -19.37 -5.34
CA ASP A 293 -7.25 -19.50 -6.74
C ASP A 293 -8.60 -18.83 -7.00
N LEU A 294 -8.60 -17.82 -7.87
CA LEU A 294 -9.80 -17.11 -8.31
C LEU A 294 -10.46 -17.78 -9.52
N GLY A 295 -9.87 -18.85 -10.04
CA GLY A 295 -10.36 -19.54 -11.25
C GLY A 295 -10.19 -18.71 -12.52
N ASN A 296 -11.03 -19.01 -13.52
CA ASN A 296 -11.02 -18.34 -14.82
C ASN A 296 -12.05 -17.19 -14.86
N ILE A 297 -11.57 -15.96 -14.76
CA ILE A 297 -12.39 -14.75 -14.65
C ILE A 297 -12.99 -14.39 -16.02
N ALA A 298 -14.33 -14.39 -16.11
CA ALA A 298 -15.03 -13.97 -17.31
C ALA A 298 -15.09 -12.43 -17.42
N LEU A 299 -14.47 -11.88 -18.45
CA LEU A 299 -14.48 -10.45 -18.73
C LEU A 299 -15.43 -10.14 -19.90
N ASN A 300 -16.17 -9.05 -19.80
CA ASN A 300 -17.09 -8.61 -20.86
C ASN A 300 -16.53 -7.36 -21.55
N ALA A 301 -15.94 -7.54 -22.72
CA ALA A 301 -15.34 -6.45 -23.51
C ALA A 301 -16.30 -5.26 -23.76
N SER A 302 -17.61 -5.51 -23.89
CA SER A 302 -18.60 -4.45 -24.12
C SER A 302 -18.79 -3.49 -22.93
N LYS A 303 -18.34 -3.90 -21.74
CA LYS A 303 -18.35 -3.07 -20.51
C LYS A 303 -17.05 -2.33 -20.29
N ALA A 304 -16.05 -2.52 -21.13
CA ALA A 304 -14.79 -1.82 -21.02
C ALA A 304 -14.95 -0.32 -21.30
N LYS A 305 -14.46 0.52 -20.40
CA LYS A 305 -14.52 1.98 -20.52
C LYS A 305 -13.26 2.62 -19.96
N VAL A 306 -12.95 3.83 -20.42
CA VAL A 306 -11.94 4.65 -19.77
C VAL A 306 -12.54 5.22 -18.47
N GLU A 307 -11.85 5.09 -17.37
CA GLU A 307 -12.28 5.61 -16.07
C GLU A 307 -11.82 7.07 -15.92
N ILE A 308 -12.71 8.00 -16.24
CA ILE A 308 -12.39 9.43 -16.34
C ILE A 308 -12.90 10.20 -15.11
N LEU A 309 -12.02 10.97 -14.49
CA LEU A 309 -12.39 12.09 -13.65
C LEU A 309 -12.59 13.31 -14.56
N SER A 310 -13.86 13.73 -14.70
CA SER A 310 -14.25 14.83 -15.61
C SER A 310 -14.43 16.18 -14.92
N ASN A 311 -14.41 16.20 -13.57
CA ASN A 311 -14.56 17.43 -12.79
C ASN A 311 -13.27 18.27 -12.85
N LYS A 312 -13.23 19.19 -13.83
CA LYS A 312 -12.04 20.02 -14.08
C LYS A 312 -11.65 20.89 -12.88
N GLY A 313 -12.63 21.46 -12.18
CA GLY A 313 -12.37 22.25 -10.97
C GLY A 313 -11.73 21.43 -9.86
N LEU A 314 -12.18 20.17 -9.68
CA LEU A 314 -11.52 19.27 -8.73
C LEU A 314 -10.08 18.94 -9.17
N ILE A 315 -9.87 18.64 -10.46
CA ILE A 315 -8.53 18.35 -11.00
C ILE A 315 -7.58 19.54 -10.81
N GLU A 316 -8.04 20.77 -11.07
CA GLU A 316 -7.26 22.00 -10.87
C GLU A 316 -6.84 22.18 -9.39
N SER A 317 -7.79 21.97 -8.47
CA SER A 317 -7.52 22.06 -7.02
C SER A 317 -6.54 20.99 -6.55
N VAL A 318 -6.66 19.78 -7.07
CA VAL A 318 -5.80 18.64 -6.75
C VAL A 318 -4.40 18.82 -7.33
N LYS A 319 -4.27 19.37 -8.55
CA LYS A 319 -2.99 19.64 -9.22
C LYS A 319 -2.08 20.57 -8.39
N LEU A 320 -2.64 21.42 -7.55
CA LEU A 320 -1.87 22.27 -6.64
C LEU A 320 -1.26 21.49 -5.46
N GLN A 321 -1.72 20.27 -5.22
CA GLN A 321 -1.35 19.44 -4.06
C GLN A 321 -0.68 18.13 -4.46
N ILE A 322 -0.83 17.73 -5.72
CA ILE A 322 -0.23 16.51 -6.30
C ILE A 322 0.54 16.91 -7.56
N SER A 323 1.85 16.70 -7.55
CA SER A 323 2.70 16.93 -8.73
C SER A 323 2.48 15.86 -9.81
N ASP A 324 2.78 16.24 -11.07
CA ASP A 324 2.97 15.33 -12.21
C ASP A 324 1.75 14.47 -12.59
N LEU A 325 0.53 14.89 -12.28
CA LEU A 325 -0.68 14.24 -12.81
C LEU A 325 -0.69 14.31 -14.34
N GLU A 326 -0.96 13.18 -14.99
CA GLU A 326 -1.11 13.08 -16.45
C GLU A 326 -2.52 13.51 -16.85
N ILE A 327 -2.71 14.83 -16.99
CA ILE A 327 -3.99 15.45 -17.38
C ILE A 327 -4.12 15.38 -18.90
N ASN A 328 -5.30 15.02 -19.38
CA ASN A 328 -5.60 14.99 -20.81
C ASN A 328 -5.69 16.43 -21.38
N PRO A 329 -5.50 16.61 -22.70
CA PRO A 329 -5.58 17.93 -23.34
C PRO A 329 -6.92 18.65 -23.14
N ASP A 330 -8.01 17.90 -22.94
CA ASP A 330 -9.35 18.43 -22.66
C ASP A 330 -9.57 18.83 -21.19
N GLY A 331 -8.55 18.66 -20.33
CA GLY A 331 -8.60 18.97 -18.92
C GLY A 331 -9.20 17.87 -18.03
N THR A 332 -9.51 16.70 -18.59
CA THR A 332 -9.95 15.52 -17.84
C THR A 332 -8.76 14.68 -17.34
N LEU A 333 -9.00 13.73 -16.44
CA LEU A 333 -7.97 12.84 -15.90
C LEU A 333 -8.41 11.39 -16.04
N ASP A 334 -7.65 10.60 -16.80
CA ASP A 334 -7.79 9.14 -16.80
C ASP A 334 -7.17 8.56 -15.53
N ILE A 335 -8.01 7.94 -14.71
CA ILE A 335 -7.62 7.43 -13.39
C ILE A 335 -6.55 6.34 -13.49
N TYR A 336 -6.60 5.49 -14.53
CA TYR A 336 -5.68 4.35 -14.67
C TYR A 336 -4.52 4.61 -15.62
N LYS A 337 -4.42 5.78 -16.23
CA LYS A 337 -3.31 6.15 -17.10
C LYS A 337 -2.05 6.40 -16.27
N GLY A 338 -0.93 5.82 -16.69
CA GLY A 338 0.34 5.97 -16.00
C GLY A 338 0.26 5.64 -14.51
N ASN A 339 0.68 6.60 -13.67
CA ASN A 339 0.64 6.51 -12.21
C ASN A 339 -0.43 7.43 -11.58
N ASN A 340 -1.44 7.85 -12.32
CA ASN A 340 -2.45 8.79 -11.81
C ASN A 340 -3.14 8.28 -10.55
N LEU A 341 -3.56 7.01 -10.52
CA LEU A 341 -4.22 6.43 -9.35
C LEU A 341 -3.30 6.43 -8.13
N GLU A 342 -2.04 6.04 -8.30
CA GLU A 342 -1.04 6.02 -7.22
C GLU A 342 -0.81 7.42 -6.65
N LYS A 343 -0.74 8.43 -7.52
CA LYS A 343 -0.59 9.84 -7.14
C LYS A 343 -1.83 10.35 -6.40
N ILE A 344 -3.03 10.05 -6.89
CA ILE A 344 -4.30 10.36 -6.21
C ILE A 344 -4.33 9.74 -4.82
N LEU A 345 -3.96 8.47 -4.69
CA LEU A 345 -3.94 7.78 -3.40
C LEU A 345 -2.77 8.20 -2.49
N SER A 346 -1.76 8.89 -3.02
CA SER A 346 -0.68 9.46 -2.20
C SER A 346 -1.13 10.70 -1.41
N LEU A 347 -2.18 11.41 -1.86
CA LEU A 347 -2.78 12.52 -1.12
C LEU A 347 -3.49 11.99 0.13
N LYS A 348 -2.96 12.32 1.29
CA LYS A 348 -3.46 11.88 2.60
C LYS A 348 -3.89 13.09 3.44
N GLY A 349 -4.84 12.85 4.34
CA GLY A 349 -5.27 13.87 5.29
C GLY A 349 -6.19 14.91 4.65
N ASN A 350 -5.74 16.15 4.49
CA ASN A 350 -6.58 17.24 4.06
C ASN A 350 -6.51 17.52 2.55
N LEU A 351 -7.65 17.69 1.91
CA LEU A 351 -7.78 18.21 0.54
C LEU A 351 -8.32 19.63 0.59
N ASN A 352 -7.58 20.56 -0.03
CA ASN A 352 -7.99 21.95 -0.16
C ASN A 352 -8.63 22.22 -1.54
N ILE A 353 -9.83 22.78 -1.54
CA ILE A 353 -10.58 23.24 -2.71
C ILE A 353 -10.92 24.71 -2.45
N VAL A 354 -10.01 25.61 -2.85
CA VAL A 354 -10.04 27.00 -2.42
C VAL A 354 -10.03 27.94 -3.62
N ASP A 355 -10.97 28.91 -3.61
CA ASP A 355 -11.08 30.01 -4.56
C ASP A 355 -11.03 29.53 -6.03
N ASN A 356 -11.77 28.44 -6.32
CA ASN A 356 -11.83 27.81 -7.64
C ASN A 356 -13.27 27.91 -8.20
N ASP A 357 -13.50 28.86 -9.07
CA ASP A 357 -14.80 29.08 -9.69
C ASP A 357 -15.18 28.01 -10.74
N ASN A 358 -14.25 27.11 -11.14
CA ASN A 358 -14.53 25.98 -12.01
C ASN A 358 -15.12 24.78 -11.27
N ILE A 359 -15.13 24.76 -9.93
CA ILE A 359 -15.76 23.71 -9.15
C ILE A 359 -17.27 23.92 -9.09
N THR A 360 -18.02 22.95 -9.55
CA THR A 360 -19.50 22.96 -9.55
C THR A 360 -20.10 21.83 -8.73
N SER A 361 -19.33 20.78 -8.47
CA SER A 361 -19.69 19.62 -7.64
C SER A 361 -18.45 19.02 -6.98
N LEU A 362 -18.64 18.04 -6.08
CA LEU A 362 -17.57 17.24 -5.49
C LEU A 362 -17.43 15.86 -6.17
N ASP A 363 -18.03 15.67 -7.36
CA ASP A 363 -17.92 14.41 -8.09
C ASP A 363 -16.46 14.14 -8.46
N GLY A 364 -16.01 12.92 -8.21
CA GLY A 364 -14.60 12.53 -8.32
C GLY A 364 -13.87 12.40 -6.97
N LEU A 365 -14.43 12.95 -5.89
CA LEU A 365 -13.80 12.84 -4.56
C LEU A 365 -13.70 11.38 -4.07
N GLN A 366 -14.54 10.47 -4.57
CA GLN A 366 -14.48 9.04 -4.26
C GLN A 366 -13.17 8.34 -4.65
N TYR A 367 -12.37 8.93 -5.56
CA TYR A 367 -11.05 8.40 -5.92
C TYR A 367 -9.98 8.73 -4.87
N PHE A 368 -10.18 9.78 -4.07
CA PHE A 368 -9.25 10.27 -3.06
C PHE A 368 -9.44 9.57 -1.71
N ARG A 369 -9.28 8.25 -1.70
CA ARG A 369 -9.64 7.40 -0.55
C ARG A 369 -8.80 7.61 0.71
N ASN A 370 -7.64 8.24 0.60
CA ASN A 370 -6.78 8.61 1.73
C ASN A 370 -7.01 10.03 2.26
N VAL A 371 -7.90 10.79 1.62
CA VAL A 371 -8.34 12.10 2.10
C VAL A 371 -9.34 11.90 3.23
N THR A 372 -8.99 12.38 4.43
CA THR A 372 -9.81 12.25 5.63
C THR A 372 -10.45 13.56 6.06
N SER A 373 -9.99 14.68 5.51
CA SER A 373 -10.44 16.03 5.82
C SER A 373 -10.62 16.85 4.57
N LEU A 374 -11.54 17.83 4.59
CA LEU A 374 -11.80 18.74 3.48
C LEU A 374 -11.78 20.19 3.96
N ASN A 375 -11.17 21.07 3.15
CA ASN A 375 -11.29 22.51 3.27
C ASN A 375 -11.81 23.08 1.94
N ILE A 376 -13.09 23.47 1.93
CA ILE A 376 -13.80 24.01 0.76
C ILE A 376 -14.12 25.47 1.05
N LYS A 377 -13.48 26.40 0.30
CA LYS A 377 -13.56 27.82 0.59
C LYS A 377 -13.64 28.66 -0.67
N GLY A 378 -14.56 29.65 -0.69
CA GLY A 378 -14.60 30.70 -1.71
C GLY A 378 -15.01 30.23 -3.10
N ASN A 379 -15.65 29.05 -3.22
CA ASN A 379 -16.03 28.47 -4.50
C ASN A 379 -17.44 28.95 -4.90
N LYS A 380 -17.51 30.00 -5.73
CA LYS A 380 -18.77 30.70 -6.04
C LYS A 380 -19.76 29.85 -6.85
N ASN A 381 -19.26 28.95 -7.70
CA ASN A 381 -20.09 28.12 -8.59
C ASN A 381 -20.39 26.73 -8.02
N LEU A 382 -19.84 26.39 -6.84
CA LEU A 382 -20.24 25.19 -6.10
C LEU A 382 -21.67 25.44 -5.58
N ALA A 383 -22.65 24.68 -6.07
CA ALA A 383 -24.06 25.00 -5.89
C ALA A 383 -24.92 23.83 -5.42
N GLY A 384 -26.10 24.18 -4.88
CA GLY A 384 -27.13 23.19 -4.52
C GLY A 384 -26.79 22.39 -3.26
N ASN A 385 -27.10 21.10 -3.28
CA ASN A 385 -26.86 20.20 -2.17
C ASN A 385 -25.46 19.57 -2.25
N ILE A 386 -24.66 19.76 -1.22
CA ILE A 386 -23.38 19.08 -1.02
C ILE A 386 -23.64 17.81 -0.19
N ASP A 387 -23.77 16.68 -0.88
CA ASP A 387 -23.89 15.36 -0.25
C ASP A 387 -22.52 14.76 0.06
N LEU A 388 -22.13 14.87 1.34
CA LEU A 388 -20.89 14.28 1.87
C LEU A 388 -21.11 12.84 2.36
N SER A 389 -22.34 12.39 2.56
CA SER A 389 -22.68 11.10 3.17
C SER A 389 -22.10 9.89 2.44
N LYS A 390 -21.82 10.02 1.15
CA LYS A 390 -21.20 8.99 0.29
C LYS A 390 -19.68 8.86 0.46
N TYR A 391 -19.01 9.83 1.11
CA TYR A 391 -17.55 9.86 1.25
C TYR A 391 -17.11 9.35 2.63
N LYS A 392 -17.29 8.06 2.88
CA LYS A 392 -17.02 7.41 4.18
C LYS A 392 -15.55 7.44 4.64
N GLN A 393 -14.62 7.79 3.75
CA GLN A 393 -13.23 8.04 4.10
C GLN A 393 -13.01 9.32 4.93
N LEU A 394 -13.99 10.25 4.94
CA LEU A 394 -13.90 11.47 5.75
C LEU A 394 -14.11 11.13 7.22
N THR A 395 -13.05 11.27 8.01
CA THR A 395 -13.03 10.95 9.45
C THR A 395 -12.42 12.07 10.30
N GLY A 396 -11.88 13.09 9.65
CA GLY A 396 -11.24 14.24 10.29
C GLY A 396 -12.15 15.46 10.37
N SER A 397 -11.68 16.62 9.90
CA SER A 397 -12.41 17.87 9.86
C SER A 397 -12.94 18.16 8.45
N VAL A 398 -14.19 18.58 8.35
CA VAL A 398 -14.75 19.14 7.11
C VAL A 398 -15.13 20.59 7.37
N GLU A 399 -14.59 21.49 6.53
CA GLU A 399 -14.88 22.94 6.57
C GLU A 399 -15.38 23.40 5.21
N ILE A 400 -16.55 24.06 5.19
CA ILE A 400 -17.16 24.67 4.00
C ILE A 400 -17.49 26.11 4.33
N GLN A 401 -16.90 27.04 3.61
CA GLN A 401 -17.10 28.47 3.87
C GLN A 401 -17.11 29.30 2.57
N ARG A 402 -17.85 30.40 2.60
CA ARG A 402 -17.94 31.36 1.49
C ARG A 402 -18.25 30.74 0.12
N CYS A 403 -19.17 29.78 0.12
CA CYS A 403 -19.72 29.16 -1.09
C CYS A 403 -21.21 29.56 -1.21
N PRO A 404 -21.52 30.74 -1.79
CA PRO A 404 -22.83 31.38 -1.67
C PRO A 404 -23.97 30.62 -2.35
N ALA A 405 -23.67 29.80 -3.37
CA ALA A 405 -24.65 29.05 -4.13
C ALA A 405 -25.02 27.68 -3.51
N VAL A 406 -24.33 27.25 -2.44
CA VAL A 406 -24.66 26.03 -1.70
C VAL A 406 -25.88 26.28 -0.85
N THR A 407 -26.87 25.40 -0.96
CA THR A 407 -28.17 25.52 -0.27
C THR A 407 -28.35 24.50 0.86
N LYS A 408 -27.68 23.35 0.78
CA LYS A 408 -27.70 22.31 1.78
C LYS A 408 -26.35 21.60 1.89
N VAL A 409 -25.99 21.20 3.11
CA VAL A 409 -24.86 20.31 3.38
C VAL A 409 -25.37 19.07 4.11
N ASP A 410 -25.18 17.90 3.52
CA ASP A 410 -25.58 16.63 4.11
C ASP A 410 -24.34 15.79 4.47
N ALA A 411 -24.10 15.65 5.77
CA ALA A 411 -23.00 14.88 6.34
C ALA A 411 -23.49 13.61 7.07
N THR A 412 -24.67 13.09 6.73
CA THR A 412 -25.28 11.95 7.40
C THR A 412 -24.35 10.73 7.46
N GLY A 413 -24.22 10.15 8.65
CA GLY A 413 -23.52 8.87 8.87
C GLY A 413 -22.04 8.91 8.54
N LEU A 414 -21.40 10.06 8.67
CA LEU A 414 -19.94 10.19 8.64
C LEU A 414 -19.34 9.98 10.03
N ASP A 415 -18.06 9.63 10.07
CA ASP A 415 -17.28 9.52 11.31
C ASP A 415 -16.36 10.74 11.52
N ILE A 416 -16.78 11.93 11.04
CA ILE A 416 -16.00 13.16 11.17
C ILE A 416 -16.00 13.67 12.61
N LYS A 417 -14.88 14.29 13.01
CA LYS A 417 -14.74 14.90 14.35
C LYS A 417 -15.27 16.31 14.40
N THR A 418 -15.11 17.07 13.33
CA THR A 418 -15.52 18.48 13.27
C THR A 418 -16.18 18.75 11.94
N LEU A 419 -17.35 19.41 12.00
CA LEU A 419 -18.02 19.98 10.82
C LEU A 419 -18.13 21.49 11.00
N LYS A 420 -17.63 22.25 10.02
CA LYS A 420 -17.75 23.68 9.96
C LYS A 420 -18.43 24.08 8.66
N VAL A 421 -19.58 24.68 8.74
CA VAL A 421 -20.33 25.26 7.62
C VAL A 421 -20.67 26.67 7.99
N HIS A 422 -19.90 27.63 7.52
CA HIS A 422 -20.03 29.02 8.01
C HIS A 422 -19.77 30.07 6.93
N ASP A 423 -20.15 31.29 7.19
CA ASP A 423 -20.08 32.42 6.25
C ASP A 423 -20.76 32.09 4.91
N MET A 424 -21.93 31.43 4.98
CA MET A 424 -22.68 30.94 3.83
C MET A 424 -23.93 31.80 3.62
N ASP A 425 -24.09 32.32 2.40
CA ASP A 425 -25.26 33.15 2.07
C ASP A 425 -26.51 32.32 1.70
N GLY A 426 -26.32 31.09 1.18
CA GLY A 426 -27.39 30.28 0.61
C GLY A 426 -27.83 29.07 1.43
N VAL A 427 -27.04 28.66 2.45
CA VAL A 427 -27.30 27.42 3.22
C VAL A 427 -28.56 27.55 4.08
N LYS A 428 -29.56 26.73 3.79
CA LYS A 428 -30.82 26.63 4.54
C LYS A 428 -30.82 25.48 5.53
N GLU A 429 -30.06 24.42 5.24
CA GLU A 429 -30.06 23.17 6.01
C GLU A 429 -28.65 22.58 6.11
N VAL A 430 -28.28 22.11 7.28
CA VAL A 430 -27.10 21.27 7.54
C VAL A 430 -27.54 20.03 8.28
N VAL A 431 -27.30 18.86 7.69
CA VAL A 431 -27.73 17.56 8.23
C VAL A 431 -26.53 16.84 8.83
N THR A 432 -26.65 16.46 10.09
CA THR A 432 -25.59 15.79 10.87
C THR A 432 -26.00 14.43 11.43
N ARG A 433 -27.12 13.87 11.01
CA ARG A 433 -27.66 12.61 11.54
C ARG A 433 -26.63 11.49 11.47
N ASP A 434 -26.64 10.63 12.47
CA ASP A 434 -25.81 9.43 12.57
C ASP A 434 -24.28 9.68 12.58
N ASN A 435 -23.83 10.91 12.87
CA ASN A 435 -22.41 11.24 13.08
C ASN A 435 -21.98 10.88 14.51
N LYS A 436 -21.62 9.64 14.75
CA LYS A 436 -21.31 9.13 16.10
C LYS A 436 -20.02 9.68 16.70
N LYS A 437 -19.17 10.32 15.91
CA LYS A 437 -17.86 10.86 16.33
C LYS A 437 -17.77 12.38 16.24
N LEU A 438 -18.86 13.07 15.93
CA LEU A 438 -18.87 14.53 15.81
C LEU A 438 -18.75 15.17 17.20
N GLU A 439 -17.64 15.88 17.44
CA GLU A 439 -17.33 16.55 18.71
C GLU A 439 -17.65 18.05 18.66
N ALA A 440 -17.53 18.69 17.50
CA ALA A 440 -17.78 20.11 17.32
C ALA A 440 -18.51 20.43 16.02
N LEU A 441 -19.50 21.34 16.10
CA LEU A 441 -20.28 21.82 14.97
C LEU A 441 -20.27 23.34 14.93
N ASP A 442 -19.73 23.92 13.83
CA ASP A 442 -19.69 25.37 13.59
C ASP A 442 -20.60 25.76 12.42
N LEU A 443 -21.63 26.51 12.73
CA LEU A 443 -22.65 27.00 11.79
C LEU A 443 -22.79 28.52 11.82
N TYR A 444 -21.78 29.26 12.22
CA TYR A 444 -21.87 30.71 12.40
C TYR A 444 -21.95 31.47 11.06
N SER A 445 -22.51 32.67 11.11
CA SER A 445 -22.63 33.59 9.94
C SER A 445 -23.35 32.98 8.74
N ASN A 446 -24.37 32.13 8.96
CA ASN A 446 -25.21 31.57 7.91
C ASN A 446 -26.52 32.39 7.79
N LYS A 447 -26.62 33.20 6.72
CA LYS A 447 -27.67 34.24 6.61
C LYS A 447 -29.10 33.72 6.50
N VAL A 448 -29.29 32.47 6.00
CA VAL A 448 -30.62 31.91 5.73
C VAL A 448 -30.91 30.60 6.42
N LEU A 449 -30.02 30.15 7.30
CA LEU A 449 -30.20 28.95 8.12
C LEU A 449 -31.32 29.19 9.15
N GLU A 450 -32.35 28.35 9.17
CA GLU A 450 -33.55 28.55 10.00
C GLU A 450 -33.60 27.63 11.22
N GLY A 451 -32.87 26.50 11.18
CA GLY A 451 -32.84 25.56 12.30
C GLY A 451 -31.52 24.85 12.46
N VAL A 452 -31.23 24.42 13.67
CA VAL A 452 -30.06 23.61 14.04
C VAL A 452 -30.56 22.34 14.74
N ASP A 453 -30.40 21.20 14.07
CA ASP A 453 -30.72 19.88 14.65
C ASP A 453 -29.41 19.11 14.90
N VAL A 454 -29.11 18.96 16.19
CA VAL A 454 -27.94 18.19 16.67
C VAL A 454 -28.40 17.01 17.53
N SER A 455 -29.64 16.57 17.35
CA SER A 455 -30.16 15.43 18.11
C SER A 455 -29.42 14.13 17.81
N ASN A 456 -29.31 13.27 18.80
CA ASN A 456 -28.71 11.93 18.73
C ASN A 456 -27.22 11.95 18.33
N LEU A 457 -26.46 12.97 18.73
CA LEU A 457 -25.02 13.08 18.56
C LEU A 457 -24.31 12.81 19.91
N PRO A 458 -23.90 11.56 20.17
CA PRO A 458 -23.56 11.11 21.53
C PRO A 458 -22.29 11.72 22.12
N VAL A 459 -21.38 12.23 21.28
CA VAL A 459 -20.09 12.78 21.72
C VAL A 459 -19.93 14.26 21.38
N LEU A 460 -20.99 14.93 20.92
CA LEU A 460 -20.96 16.35 20.57
C LEU A 460 -20.80 17.19 21.82
N LYS A 461 -19.78 18.04 21.84
CA LYS A 461 -19.39 18.90 22.99
C LYS A 461 -19.75 20.35 22.79
N GLU A 462 -19.68 20.82 21.54
CA GLU A 462 -19.80 22.24 21.22
C GLU A 462 -20.60 22.47 19.93
N VAL A 463 -21.52 23.43 19.96
CA VAL A 463 -22.25 23.95 18.79
C VAL A 463 -22.13 25.47 18.76
N ARG A 464 -21.72 26.02 17.62
CA ARG A 464 -21.60 27.47 17.40
C ARG A 464 -22.42 27.88 16.18
N PHE A 465 -23.39 28.78 16.37
CA PHE A 465 -24.18 29.35 15.27
C PHE A 465 -24.44 30.87 15.43
N TYR A 466 -23.51 31.56 16.10
CA TYR A 466 -23.56 33.00 16.28
C TYR A 466 -23.60 33.73 14.93
N TYR A 467 -24.24 34.90 14.87
CA TYR A 467 -24.52 35.68 13.65
C TYR A 467 -25.37 34.95 12.60
N SER A 468 -25.97 33.80 12.90
CA SER A 468 -26.95 33.11 12.05
C SER A 468 -28.36 33.57 12.44
N SER A 469 -28.68 34.81 12.08
CA SER A 469 -29.81 35.57 12.65
C SER A 469 -31.22 35.04 12.33
N ARG A 470 -31.32 34.08 11.39
CA ARG A 470 -32.60 33.45 11.03
C ARG A 470 -32.88 32.13 11.76
N VAL A 471 -31.95 31.63 12.54
CA VAL A 471 -32.17 30.42 13.35
C VAL A 471 -33.24 30.66 14.40
N LYS A 472 -34.32 29.87 14.33
CA LYS A 472 -35.47 29.93 15.25
C LYS A 472 -35.57 28.71 16.16
N THR A 473 -35.09 27.56 15.69
CA THR A 473 -35.20 26.28 16.39
C THR A 473 -33.86 25.63 16.57
N VAL A 474 -33.63 25.05 17.74
CA VAL A 474 -32.47 24.25 18.07
C VAL A 474 -32.92 22.95 18.73
N ASN A 475 -32.63 21.81 18.15
CA ASN A 475 -32.94 20.51 18.73
C ASN A 475 -31.66 19.85 19.25
N THR A 476 -31.57 19.70 20.57
CA THR A 476 -30.42 19.09 21.27
C THR A 476 -30.76 17.75 21.93
N SER A 477 -31.86 17.13 21.55
CA SER A 477 -32.33 15.87 22.18
C SER A 477 -31.25 14.78 22.04
N ASN A 478 -31.00 14.01 23.11
CA ASN A 478 -30.02 12.91 23.11
C ASN A 478 -28.60 13.30 22.73
N THR A 479 -28.12 14.48 23.20
CA THR A 479 -26.75 14.94 23.11
C THR A 479 -26.10 15.04 24.49
N PRO A 480 -25.77 13.92 25.14
CA PRO A 480 -25.42 13.89 26.58
C PRO A 480 -24.09 14.61 26.90
N GLU A 481 -23.18 14.73 25.94
CA GLU A 481 -21.87 15.37 26.13
C GLU A 481 -21.87 16.88 25.79
N LEU A 482 -23.00 17.44 25.32
CA LEU A 482 -23.06 18.83 24.90
C LEU A 482 -22.88 19.78 26.12
N ARG A 483 -21.84 20.61 26.05
CA ARG A 483 -21.44 21.52 27.16
C ARG A 483 -21.44 22.98 26.75
N SER A 484 -21.46 23.30 25.47
CA SER A 484 -21.33 24.66 24.98
C SER A 484 -22.23 24.88 23.76
N ILE A 485 -23.08 25.89 23.86
CA ILE A 485 -23.87 26.44 22.75
C ILE A 485 -23.55 27.92 22.64
N ASN A 486 -23.01 28.38 21.51
CA ASN A 486 -22.78 29.79 21.23
C ASN A 486 -23.77 30.30 20.18
N ALA A 487 -24.75 31.05 20.60
CA ALA A 487 -25.82 31.64 19.80
C ALA A 487 -25.77 33.17 19.83
N ALA A 488 -24.62 33.79 20.06
CA ALA A 488 -24.51 35.24 20.14
C ALA A 488 -25.07 35.91 18.86
N SER A 489 -25.79 36.99 19.00
CA SER A 489 -26.45 37.74 17.91
C SER A 489 -27.49 36.90 17.10
N VAL A 490 -28.09 35.94 17.72
CA VAL A 490 -29.25 35.22 17.18
C VAL A 490 -30.48 35.73 17.92
N ASN A 491 -31.33 36.49 17.24
CA ASN A 491 -32.51 37.12 17.83
C ASN A 491 -33.76 36.25 17.48
N GLY A 492 -34.54 35.87 18.49
CA GLY A 492 -35.80 35.16 18.26
C GLY A 492 -35.72 33.62 18.26
N LEU A 493 -34.83 33.06 19.08
CA LEU A 493 -34.88 31.63 19.38
C LEU A 493 -36.19 31.31 20.14
N ASP A 494 -37.05 30.49 19.52
CA ASP A 494 -38.34 30.12 20.09
C ASP A 494 -38.17 29.05 21.19
N TYR A 495 -37.12 28.20 21.09
CA TYR A 495 -36.79 27.14 22.06
C TYR A 495 -35.28 26.84 22.04
N LEU A 496 -34.72 26.60 23.22
CA LEU A 496 -33.41 25.99 23.45
C LEU A 496 -33.59 24.59 24.03
#